data_70256b08bb9fbac0a3782785e5b50845
#
_entry.id   70256b08bb9fbac0a3782785e5b50845
#
_cell.length_a   1.000
_cell.length_b   1.000
_cell.length_c   1.000
_cell.angle_alpha   90.00
_cell.angle_beta   90.00
_cell.angle_gamma   90.00
#
_symmetry.space_group_name_H-M   'P 1'
#
loop_
_entity.id
_entity.type
_entity.pdbx_description
1 polymer ?
#
loop_
_entity_poly.entity_id
_entity_poly.type
_entity_poly.pdbx_seq_one_letter_code
_entity_poly.pdbx_strand_id
1 'polypeptide(L)'
;MTGWQPDVLPGYWQLTIPLGDDPDGEGAIDATLLRRGDATPGADAVLAVHGYTDYFFHTALADHFAGRGFAFYALDLRKCGRSSRTGQTPHFTTDLARYDAELERALYIIGEESGSARLLVYGHSAGGLIVSLWLDRLRRRLSSGAVARNAIAGLVLNSPFLDLPGPMALRWTATAALIAAIARVGDKRVARAANGGGGGYGASLHRDHHGEFDYDLKWKPLGGIPITFGWLSAVRRGQAQLHRGLDVGVPNLILRADRSVREAADPVALQCGDAVLDVHHIARWAGCIGNRSTIIPVTDAKHDVFLSMPRPRKVAYQQLDTWLDDYLGAASDVASHNG
;
A
#
# COMPACT_ATOMS: atom_id res chain seq x y z
N MET A 1 17.25 -16.49 -13.69
CA MET A 1 15.90 -16.11 -14.17
C MET A 1 15.97 -14.71 -14.78
N THR A 2 16.12 -14.64 -16.10
CA THR A 2 16.27 -13.38 -16.86
C THR A 2 14.92 -12.99 -17.44
N GLY A 3 14.05 -12.44 -16.60
CA GLY A 3 12.75 -11.93 -17.07
C GLY A 3 12.58 -10.44 -16.80
N TRP A 4 13.57 -9.77 -16.19
CA TRP A 4 13.55 -8.35 -15.97
C TRP A 4 13.67 -7.58 -17.28
N GLN A 5 12.84 -6.60 -17.49
CA GLN A 5 12.84 -5.71 -18.64
C GLN A 5 12.91 -4.25 -18.15
N PRO A 6 13.48 -3.32 -18.94
CA PRO A 6 13.42 -1.91 -18.60
C PRO A 6 11.97 -1.45 -18.39
N ASP A 7 11.74 -0.64 -17.35
CA ASP A 7 10.44 -0.02 -17.09
C ASP A 7 10.31 1.34 -17.81
N VAL A 8 9.09 1.86 -17.86
CA VAL A 8 8.82 3.23 -18.35
C VAL A 8 9.46 4.30 -17.45
N LEU A 9 9.71 4.00 -16.17
CA LEU A 9 10.44 4.87 -15.26
C LEU A 9 11.95 4.69 -15.49
N PRO A 10 12.69 5.76 -15.81
CA PRO A 10 14.13 5.67 -16.04
C PRO A 10 14.87 5.11 -14.80
N GLY A 11 15.75 4.13 -15.03
CA GLY A 11 16.51 3.49 -13.95
C GLY A 11 15.76 2.41 -13.18
N TYR A 12 14.57 2.00 -13.66
CA TYR A 12 13.80 0.89 -13.10
C TYR A 12 13.74 -0.29 -14.07
N TRP A 13 13.61 -1.47 -13.48
CA TRP A 13 13.33 -2.73 -14.14
C TRP A 13 11.99 -3.27 -13.70
N GLN A 14 11.26 -3.92 -14.58
CA GLN A 14 9.99 -4.57 -14.29
C GLN A 14 10.06 -6.07 -14.60
N LEU A 15 9.36 -6.86 -13.78
CA LEU A 15 9.21 -8.29 -13.94
C LEU A 15 7.72 -8.65 -13.83
N THR A 16 7.18 -9.25 -14.89
CA THR A 16 5.82 -9.78 -14.86
C THR A 16 5.78 -11.07 -14.05
N ILE A 17 4.86 -11.14 -13.10
CA ILE A 17 4.56 -12.29 -12.25
C ILE A 17 3.23 -12.90 -12.71
N PRO A 18 3.23 -13.99 -13.49
CA PRO A 18 2.00 -14.67 -13.87
C PRO A 18 1.30 -15.26 -12.63
N LEU A 19 -0.03 -15.07 -12.53
CA LEU A 19 -0.86 -15.52 -11.41
C LEU A 19 -1.92 -16.55 -11.83
N GLY A 20 -1.92 -16.95 -13.12
CA GLY A 20 -2.91 -17.86 -13.67
C GLY A 20 -4.24 -17.18 -13.99
N ASP A 21 -5.33 -17.96 -13.99
CA ASP A 21 -6.67 -17.43 -14.25
C ASP A 21 -7.19 -16.68 -13.04
N ASP A 22 -7.88 -15.58 -13.32
CA ASP A 22 -8.50 -14.76 -12.30
C ASP A 22 -9.63 -15.50 -11.57
N PRO A 23 -9.54 -15.69 -10.26
CA PRO A 23 -10.62 -16.29 -9.48
C PRO A 23 -11.93 -15.48 -9.53
N ASP A 24 -11.91 -14.21 -9.97
CA ASP A 24 -13.08 -13.36 -10.21
C ASP A 24 -13.59 -13.43 -11.65
N GLY A 25 -13.02 -14.33 -12.49
CA GLY A 25 -13.51 -14.67 -13.82
C GLY A 25 -13.20 -13.64 -14.91
N GLU A 26 -12.09 -12.90 -14.81
CA GLU A 26 -11.68 -11.91 -15.82
C GLU A 26 -10.47 -12.36 -16.67
N GLY A 27 -10.31 -13.67 -16.86
CA GLY A 27 -9.24 -14.26 -17.67
C GLY A 27 -7.90 -14.31 -16.93
N ALA A 28 -6.82 -14.45 -17.67
CA ALA A 28 -5.48 -14.52 -17.08
C ALA A 28 -5.07 -13.20 -16.43
N ILE A 29 -4.48 -13.29 -15.26
CA ILE A 29 -3.98 -12.15 -14.47
C ILE A 29 -2.49 -12.28 -14.18
N ASP A 30 -1.87 -11.16 -13.98
CA ASP A 30 -0.50 -11.04 -13.49
C ASP A 30 -0.37 -9.87 -12.50
N ALA A 31 0.77 -9.82 -11.83
CA ALA A 31 1.26 -8.67 -11.10
C ALA A 31 2.59 -8.21 -11.71
N THR A 32 3.03 -6.99 -11.43
CA THR A 32 4.31 -6.47 -11.93
C THR A 32 5.17 -6.04 -10.76
N LEU A 33 6.30 -6.73 -10.59
CA LEU A 33 7.32 -6.33 -9.63
C LEU A 33 8.29 -5.38 -10.30
N LEU A 34 8.53 -4.24 -9.67
CA LEU A 34 9.52 -3.25 -10.09
C LEU A 34 10.74 -3.33 -9.16
N ARG A 35 11.91 -3.05 -9.72
CA ARG A 35 13.16 -2.89 -8.98
C ARG A 35 13.86 -1.62 -9.43
N ARG A 36 14.33 -0.83 -8.46
CA ARG A 36 15.17 0.34 -8.74
C ARG A 36 16.62 -0.10 -8.95
N GLY A 37 17.20 0.20 -10.11
CA GLY A 37 18.58 -0.19 -10.45
C GLY A 37 18.80 -1.68 -10.56
N ASP A 38 20.04 -2.13 -10.36
CA ASP A 38 20.42 -3.53 -10.36
C ASP A 38 20.15 -4.21 -9.00
N ALA A 39 20.11 -5.55 -9.01
CA ALA A 39 20.04 -6.32 -7.77
C ALA A 39 21.26 -6.02 -6.88
N THR A 40 21.01 -5.88 -5.59
CA THR A 40 22.04 -5.56 -4.59
C THR A 40 22.10 -6.71 -3.57
N PRO A 41 22.85 -7.79 -3.85
CA PRO A 41 22.96 -8.91 -2.93
C PRO A 41 23.50 -8.47 -1.57
N GLY A 42 22.87 -8.98 -0.50
CA GLY A 42 23.22 -8.67 0.89
C GLY A 42 22.65 -7.35 1.43
N ALA A 43 22.07 -6.50 0.58
CA ALA A 43 21.39 -5.30 1.07
C ALA A 43 20.00 -5.64 1.65
N ASP A 44 19.63 -4.98 2.75
CA ASP A 44 18.26 -4.99 3.22
C ASP A 44 17.33 -4.45 2.11
N ALA A 45 16.12 -4.95 2.02
CA ALA A 45 15.22 -4.63 0.94
C ALA A 45 13.93 -3.96 1.45
N VAL A 46 13.29 -3.19 0.57
CA VAL A 46 11.94 -2.66 0.78
C VAL A 46 11.03 -3.22 -0.29
N LEU A 47 9.83 -3.69 0.10
CA LEU A 47 8.73 -3.99 -0.80
C LEU A 47 7.60 -2.98 -0.57
N ALA A 48 7.36 -2.10 -1.54
CA ALA A 48 6.32 -1.09 -1.50
C ALA A 48 5.06 -1.56 -2.23
N VAL A 49 3.89 -1.38 -1.59
CA VAL A 49 2.57 -1.73 -2.12
C VAL A 49 1.68 -0.49 -2.12
N HIS A 50 1.14 -0.17 -3.29
CA HIS A 50 0.31 1.01 -3.55
C HIS A 50 -1.14 0.88 -3.04
N GLY A 51 -1.89 1.98 -3.07
CA GLY A 51 -3.30 2.06 -2.70
C GLY A 51 -4.31 1.73 -3.81
N TYR A 52 -5.59 2.02 -3.55
CA TYR A 52 -6.64 1.99 -4.57
C TYR A 52 -6.55 3.20 -5.48
N THR A 53 -6.86 3.06 -6.77
CA THR A 53 -6.63 4.10 -7.79
C THR A 53 -5.17 4.55 -7.79
N ASP A 54 -4.25 3.59 -7.74
CA ASP A 54 -2.84 3.88 -7.61
C ASP A 54 -1.98 2.81 -8.30
N TYR A 55 -0.70 3.10 -8.46
CA TYR A 55 0.35 2.23 -8.94
C TYR A 55 1.69 2.81 -8.51
N PHE A 56 2.80 2.12 -8.72
CA PHE A 56 4.09 2.68 -8.36
C PHE A 56 4.58 3.71 -9.39
N PHE A 57 4.72 4.96 -8.95
CA PHE A 57 5.34 6.08 -9.69
C PHE A 57 6.27 6.93 -8.80
N HIS A 58 6.28 6.67 -7.51
CA HIS A 58 6.88 7.51 -6.47
C HIS A 58 8.41 7.29 -6.36
N THR A 59 9.17 7.73 -7.39
CA THR A 59 10.63 7.53 -7.47
C THR A 59 11.40 8.17 -6.32
N ALA A 60 10.94 9.33 -5.79
CA ALA A 60 11.59 9.99 -4.66
C ALA A 60 11.56 9.14 -3.37
N LEU A 61 10.51 8.34 -3.14
CA LEU A 61 10.48 7.39 -2.02
C LEU A 61 11.53 6.29 -2.21
N ALA A 62 11.63 5.76 -3.43
CA ALA A 62 12.61 4.74 -3.76
C ALA A 62 14.06 5.27 -3.65
N ASP A 63 14.28 6.52 -4.10
CA ASP A 63 15.59 7.18 -3.98
C ASP A 63 16.00 7.41 -2.52
N HIS A 64 15.04 7.76 -1.67
CA HIS A 64 15.26 7.92 -0.24
C HIS A 64 15.71 6.61 0.41
N PHE A 65 15.00 5.50 0.18
CA PHE A 65 15.40 4.20 0.70
C PHE A 65 16.74 3.72 0.14
N ALA A 66 16.98 3.92 -1.15
CA ALA A 66 18.25 3.58 -1.77
C ALA A 66 19.42 4.40 -1.21
N GLY A 67 19.21 5.70 -0.93
CA GLY A 67 20.16 6.56 -0.24
C GLY A 67 20.53 6.09 1.18
N ARG A 68 19.68 5.26 1.79
CA ARG A 68 19.91 4.58 3.07
C ARG A 68 20.45 3.16 2.93
N GLY A 69 20.80 2.75 1.71
CA GLY A 69 21.39 1.43 1.44
C GLY A 69 20.40 0.29 1.23
N PHE A 70 19.10 0.55 1.13
CA PHE A 70 18.10 -0.47 0.84
C PHE A 70 18.00 -0.76 -0.67
N ALA A 71 17.88 -2.03 -1.04
CA ALA A 71 17.37 -2.44 -2.34
C ALA A 71 15.86 -2.16 -2.39
N PHE A 72 15.40 -1.36 -3.36
CA PHE A 72 14.00 -0.96 -3.41
C PHE A 72 13.22 -1.71 -4.48
N TYR A 73 12.11 -2.30 -4.05
CA TYR A 73 11.13 -2.97 -4.90
C TYR A 73 9.74 -2.38 -4.67
N ALA A 74 8.94 -2.37 -5.73
CA ALA A 74 7.52 -2.01 -5.66
C ALA A 74 6.68 -3.01 -6.43
N LEU A 75 5.44 -3.23 -5.99
CA LEU A 75 4.53 -4.18 -6.61
C LEU A 75 3.28 -3.45 -7.11
N ASP A 76 3.10 -3.42 -8.44
CA ASP A 76 1.79 -3.12 -9.02
C ASP A 76 0.95 -4.39 -8.91
N LEU A 77 -0.07 -4.34 -8.05
CA LEU A 77 -0.97 -5.47 -7.79
C LEU A 77 -1.75 -5.85 -9.04
N ARG A 78 -2.33 -7.06 -9.06
CA ARG A 78 -3.19 -7.51 -10.17
C ARG A 78 -4.22 -6.47 -10.57
N LYS A 79 -4.42 -6.27 -11.87
CA LYS A 79 -5.38 -5.31 -12.46
C LYS A 79 -5.11 -3.84 -12.11
N CYS A 80 -3.89 -3.52 -11.69
CA CYS A 80 -3.47 -2.17 -11.32
C CYS A 80 -2.24 -1.76 -12.13
N GLY A 81 -2.11 -0.47 -12.47
CA GLY A 81 -0.93 0.06 -13.12
C GLY A 81 -0.47 -0.78 -14.31
N ARG A 82 0.77 -1.24 -14.27
CA ARG A 82 1.41 -2.10 -15.31
C ARG A 82 0.76 -3.47 -15.44
N SER A 83 0.09 -3.93 -14.40
CA SER A 83 -0.63 -5.22 -14.36
C SER A 83 -2.05 -5.14 -14.91
N SER A 84 -2.47 -3.97 -15.40
CA SER A 84 -3.78 -3.75 -16.00
C SER A 84 -3.86 -4.39 -17.39
N ARG A 85 -4.93 -5.13 -17.69
CA ARG A 85 -5.18 -5.74 -18.99
C ARG A 85 -6.51 -5.29 -19.56
N THR A 86 -6.59 -5.20 -20.88
CA THR A 86 -7.84 -4.84 -21.58
C THR A 86 -8.94 -5.86 -21.25
N GLY A 87 -10.13 -5.38 -20.92
CA GLY A 87 -11.27 -6.21 -20.58
C GLY A 87 -11.38 -6.57 -19.10
N GLN A 88 -10.37 -6.25 -18.28
CA GLN A 88 -10.44 -6.42 -16.84
C GLN A 88 -10.98 -5.17 -16.15
N THR A 89 -11.65 -5.36 -15.03
CA THR A 89 -12.11 -4.27 -14.15
C THR A 89 -10.95 -3.80 -13.28
N PRO A 90 -10.47 -2.54 -13.41
CA PRO A 90 -9.32 -2.07 -12.64
C PRO A 90 -9.53 -2.20 -11.13
N HIS A 91 -8.49 -2.63 -10.42
CA HIS A 91 -8.46 -2.84 -8.97
C HIS A 91 -9.48 -3.84 -8.41
N PHE A 92 -10.20 -4.56 -9.27
CA PHE A 92 -11.27 -5.45 -8.84
C PHE A 92 -10.75 -6.74 -8.20
N THR A 93 -11.25 -7.02 -7.01
CA THR A 93 -11.19 -8.33 -6.35
C THR A 93 -12.36 -8.48 -5.39
N THR A 94 -12.82 -9.70 -5.20
CA THR A 94 -13.85 -10.02 -4.21
C THR A 94 -13.27 -10.51 -2.88
N ASP A 95 -11.93 -10.68 -2.78
CA ASP A 95 -11.27 -11.07 -1.54
C ASP A 95 -9.83 -10.50 -1.47
N LEU A 96 -9.51 -9.77 -0.40
CA LEU A 96 -8.16 -9.19 -0.22
C LEU A 96 -7.08 -10.27 0.02
N ALA A 97 -7.45 -11.48 0.44
CA ALA A 97 -6.49 -12.59 0.58
C ALA A 97 -5.93 -13.09 -0.75
N ARG A 98 -6.58 -12.77 -1.87
CA ARG A 98 -6.06 -13.11 -3.20
C ARG A 98 -4.76 -12.39 -3.55
N TYR A 99 -4.50 -11.23 -2.96
CA TYR A 99 -3.24 -10.52 -3.11
C TYR A 99 -2.05 -11.24 -2.44
N ASP A 100 -2.29 -12.24 -1.58
CA ASP A 100 -1.22 -13.02 -0.96
C ASP A 100 -0.34 -13.71 -2.01
N ALA A 101 -0.91 -14.13 -3.14
CA ALA A 101 -0.18 -14.83 -4.20
C ALA A 101 0.96 -13.98 -4.80
N GLU A 102 0.65 -12.74 -5.19
CA GLU A 102 1.69 -11.83 -5.73
C GLU A 102 2.65 -11.32 -4.67
N LEU A 103 2.17 -11.08 -3.43
CA LEU A 103 3.03 -10.66 -2.32
C LEU A 103 4.03 -11.75 -1.95
N GLU A 104 3.62 -13.01 -1.88
CA GLU A 104 4.51 -14.15 -1.61
C GLU A 104 5.47 -14.41 -2.76
N ARG A 105 5.02 -14.22 -3.99
CA ARG A 105 5.90 -14.34 -5.14
C ARG A 105 6.95 -13.23 -5.19
N ALA A 106 6.56 -11.99 -4.88
CA ALA A 106 7.48 -10.86 -4.73
C ALA A 106 8.50 -11.12 -3.61
N LEU A 107 8.03 -11.58 -2.44
CA LEU A 107 8.88 -11.97 -1.32
C LEU A 107 9.92 -13.03 -1.73
N TYR A 108 9.50 -14.05 -2.47
CA TYR A 108 10.38 -15.08 -2.98
C TYR A 108 11.48 -14.52 -3.91
N ILE A 109 11.08 -13.69 -4.89
CA ILE A 109 12.01 -13.11 -5.88
C ILE A 109 13.03 -12.19 -5.19
N ILE A 110 12.56 -11.32 -4.28
CA ILE A 110 13.43 -10.44 -3.50
C ILE A 110 14.44 -11.26 -2.70
N GLY A 111 14.00 -12.36 -2.08
CA GLY A 111 14.89 -13.24 -1.33
C GLY A 111 15.95 -13.92 -2.15
N GLU A 112 15.63 -14.36 -3.37
CA GLU A 112 16.61 -14.93 -4.29
C GLU A 112 17.66 -13.87 -4.74
N GLU A 113 17.24 -12.60 -4.88
CA GLU A 113 18.13 -11.51 -5.30
C GLU A 113 18.93 -10.91 -4.15
N SER A 114 18.35 -10.77 -2.95
CA SER A 114 19.00 -10.17 -1.78
C SER A 114 19.83 -11.15 -0.95
N GLY A 115 19.69 -12.46 -1.19
CA GLY A 115 20.44 -13.47 -0.42
C GLY A 115 20.04 -13.54 1.05
N SER A 116 18.76 -13.45 1.39
CA SER A 116 18.19 -13.55 2.75
C SER A 116 18.40 -12.32 3.64
N ALA A 117 18.69 -11.16 3.08
CA ALA A 117 18.68 -9.90 3.82
C ALA A 117 17.28 -9.57 4.41
N ARG A 118 17.24 -8.64 5.35
CA ARG A 118 15.99 -8.23 6.00
C ARG A 118 15.06 -7.52 5.00
N LEU A 119 13.76 -7.74 5.12
CA LEU A 119 12.74 -7.07 4.29
C LEU A 119 11.89 -6.14 5.14
N LEU A 120 11.83 -4.88 4.73
CA LEU A 120 10.86 -3.90 5.18
C LEU A 120 9.65 -3.90 4.23
N VAL A 121 8.46 -4.04 4.75
CA VAL A 121 7.22 -3.94 3.97
C VAL A 121 6.66 -2.52 4.11
N TYR A 122 6.34 -1.89 2.98
CA TYR A 122 5.68 -0.59 2.95
C TYR A 122 4.29 -0.72 2.30
N GLY A 123 3.28 -0.10 2.91
CA GLY A 123 1.92 -0.10 2.35
C GLY A 123 1.27 1.28 2.42
N HIS A 124 0.75 1.78 1.28
CA HIS A 124 0.00 3.01 1.22
C HIS A 124 -1.51 2.75 1.15
N SER A 125 -2.31 3.48 1.94
CA SER A 125 -3.77 3.49 1.85
C SER A 125 -4.38 2.06 1.89
N ALA A 126 -5.09 1.62 0.84
CA ALA A 126 -5.61 0.25 0.72
C ALA A 126 -4.47 -0.80 0.74
N GLY A 127 -3.31 -0.49 0.16
CA GLY A 127 -2.11 -1.33 0.27
C GLY A 127 -1.70 -1.55 1.72
N GLY A 128 -1.82 -0.53 2.57
CA GLY A 128 -1.56 -0.64 4.01
C GLY A 128 -2.48 -1.66 4.71
N LEU A 129 -3.77 -1.70 4.37
CA LEU A 129 -4.68 -2.74 4.86
C LEU A 129 -4.30 -4.13 4.32
N ILE A 130 -4.01 -4.23 3.02
CA ILE A 130 -3.66 -5.49 2.34
C ILE A 130 -2.42 -6.11 2.97
N VAL A 131 -1.32 -5.35 3.11
CA VAL A 131 -0.07 -5.89 3.67
C VAL A 131 -0.19 -6.22 5.16
N SER A 132 -0.98 -5.47 5.93
CA SER A 132 -1.23 -5.78 7.34
C SER A 132 -1.95 -7.11 7.51
N LEU A 133 -3.01 -7.34 6.72
CA LEU A 133 -3.76 -8.60 6.69
C LEU A 133 -2.90 -9.76 6.18
N TRP A 134 -2.08 -9.54 5.17
CA TRP A 134 -1.15 -10.54 4.64
C TRP A 134 -0.12 -10.96 5.68
N LEU A 135 0.52 -10.00 6.38
CA LEU A 135 1.51 -10.29 7.43
C LEU A 135 0.91 -11.09 8.59
N ASP A 136 -0.30 -10.76 9.03
CA ASP A 136 -1.01 -11.54 10.06
C ASP A 136 -1.25 -13.00 9.59
N ARG A 137 -1.69 -13.20 8.34
CA ARG A 137 -1.86 -14.54 7.77
C ARG A 137 -0.53 -15.29 7.61
N LEU A 138 0.50 -14.60 7.12
CA LEU A 138 1.85 -15.16 6.97
C LEU A 138 2.40 -15.63 8.32
N ARG A 139 2.33 -14.76 9.34
CA ARG A 139 2.78 -15.08 10.69
C ARG A 139 2.07 -16.31 11.27
N ARG A 140 0.75 -16.41 11.11
CA ARG A 140 -0.02 -17.58 11.56
C ARG A 140 0.45 -18.87 10.90
N ARG A 141 0.77 -18.82 9.60
CA ARG A 141 1.31 -19.96 8.86
C ARG A 141 2.73 -20.33 9.32
N LEU A 142 3.60 -19.35 9.59
CA LEU A 142 4.94 -19.59 10.12
C LEU A 142 4.91 -20.21 11.51
N SER A 143 4.00 -19.75 12.38
CA SER A 143 3.79 -20.34 13.70
C SER A 143 3.31 -21.79 13.64
N SER A 144 2.74 -22.23 12.52
CA SER A 144 2.34 -23.62 12.26
C SER A 144 3.40 -24.48 11.55
N GLY A 145 4.65 -23.99 11.42
CA GLY A 145 5.78 -24.75 10.88
C GLY A 145 6.17 -24.47 9.43
N ALA A 146 5.54 -23.49 8.77
CA ALA A 146 5.99 -23.04 7.45
C ALA A 146 7.32 -22.27 7.56
N VAL A 147 8.20 -22.38 6.55
CA VAL A 147 9.50 -21.70 6.54
C VAL A 147 9.40 -20.41 5.73
N ALA A 148 9.73 -19.25 6.35
CA ALA A 148 9.93 -18.01 5.63
C ALA A 148 11.37 -17.94 5.09
N ARG A 149 11.53 -17.56 3.84
CA ARG A 149 12.86 -17.38 3.22
C ARG A 149 13.51 -16.05 3.59
N ASN A 150 12.72 -15.03 3.96
CA ASN A 150 13.21 -13.71 4.37
C ASN A 150 12.67 -13.33 5.73
N ALA A 151 13.53 -12.77 6.56
CA ALA A 151 13.11 -12.16 7.81
C ALA A 151 12.44 -10.81 7.51
N ILE A 152 11.11 -10.73 7.62
CA ILE A 152 10.43 -9.44 7.61
C ILE A 152 10.82 -8.72 8.89
N ALA A 153 11.44 -7.54 8.76
CA ALA A 153 12.02 -6.80 9.87
C ALA A 153 11.13 -5.66 10.38
N GLY A 154 10.23 -5.16 9.53
CA GLY A 154 9.37 -4.05 9.91
C GLY A 154 8.25 -3.80 8.90
N LEU A 155 7.29 -2.99 9.31
CA LEU A 155 6.16 -2.55 8.49
C LEU A 155 6.01 -1.03 8.57
N VAL A 156 6.01 -0.37 7.41
CA VAL A 156 5.73 1.07 7.30
C VAL A 156 4.38 1.27 6.62
N LEU A 157 3.50 2.00 7.25
CA LEU A 157 2.16 2.28 6.78
C LEU A 157 1.97 3.79 6.57
N ASN A 158 1.68 4.17 5.33
CA ASN A 158 1.38 5.53 4.94
C ASN A 158 -0.13 5.68 4.77
N SER A 159 -0.77 6.36 5.69
CA SER A 159 -2.22 6.61 5.73
C SER A 159 -3.07 5.36 5.43
N PRO A 160 -2.90 4.27 6.22
CA PRO A 160 -3.54 2.99 5.91
C PRO A 160 -5.06 3.06 6.00
N PHE A 161 -5.76 2.34 5.11
CA PHE A 161 -7.22 2.31 5.01
C PHE A 161 -7.85 1.40 6.08
N LEU A 162 -7.82 1.81 7.34
CA LEU A 162 -8.22 0.98 8.48
C LEU A 162 -9.73 0.97 8.75
N ASP A 163 -10.48 1.97 8.24
CA ASP A 163 -11.95 2.00 8.33
C ASP A 163 -12.54 2.87 7.21
N LEU A 164 -13.85 2.71 6.94
CA LEU A 164 -14.53 3.50 5.91
C LEU A 164 -14.69 4.95 6.35
N PRO A 165 -14.32 5.93 5.51
CA PRO A 165 -14.67 7.33 5.73
C PRO A 165 -16.17 7.57 5.52
N GLY A 166 -16.66 8.71 6.01
CA GLY A 166 -18.03 9.14 5.83
C GLY A 166 -18.98 8.77 6.98
N PRO A 167 -20.30 8.77 6.75
CA PRO A 167 -21.29 8.57 7.81
C PRO A 167 -21.14 7.27 8.58
N MET A 168 -21.38 7.29 9.89
CA MET A 168 -21.25 6.13 10.78
C MET A 168 -22.10 4.93 10.30
N ALA A 169 -23.23 5.18 9.67
CA ALA A 169 -24.08 4.12 9.11
C ALA A 169 -23.37 3.19 8.11
N LEU A 170 -22.35 3.68 7.38
CA LEU A 170 -21.54 2.85 6.49
C LEU A 170 -20.73 1.78 7.22
N ARG A 171 -20.50 1.98 8.51
CA ARG A 171 -19.70 1.08 9.36
C ARG A 171 -20.56 0.10 10.17
N TRP A 172 -21.90 0.21 10.10
CA TRP A 172 -22.80 -0.73 10.79
C TRP A 172 -22.72 -2.14 10.19
N THR A 173 -22.91 -3.14 11.02
CA THR A 173 -22.95 -4.54 10.61
C THR A 173 -24.09 -4.81 9.62
N ALA A 174 -25.25 -4.18 9.79
CA ALA A 174 -26.37 -4.28 8.88
C ALA A 174 -26.02 -3.74 7.47
N THR A 175 -25.32 -2.61 7.39
CA THR A 175 -24.84 -2.06 6.12
C THR A 175 -23.80 -2.97 5.48
N ALA A 176 -22.88 -3.54 6.25
CA ALA A 176 -21.91 -4.50 5.75
C ALA A 176 -22.59 -5.78 5.20
N ALA A 177 -23.64 -6.27 5.87
CA ALA A 177 -24.43 -7.40 5.39
C ALA A 177 -25.18 -7.07 4.08
N LEU A 178 -25.74 -5.88 3.96
CA LEU A 178 -26.40 -5.40 2.74
C LEU A 178 -25.38 -5.29 1.58
N ILE A 179 -24.21 -4.69 1.79
CA ILE A 179 -23.13 -4.62 0.80
C ILE A 179 -22.73 -6.02 0.34
N ALA A 180 -22.57 -6.97 1.28
CA ALA A 180 -22.21 -8.34 0.97
C ALA A 180 -23.34 -9.07 0.18
N ALA A 181 -24.62 -8.81 0.48
CA ALA A 181 -25.74 -9.37 -0.26
C ALA A 181 -25.80 -8.85 -1.70
N ILE A 182 -25.60 -7.54 -1.90
CA ILE A 182 -25.52 -6.95 -3.25
C ILE A 182 -24.32 -7.51 -4.01
N ALA A 183 -23.15 -7.63 -3.37
CA ALA A 183 -21.97 -8.20 -3.99
C ALA A 183 -22.13 -9.64 -4.46
N ARG A 184 -22.98 -10.46 -3.80
CA ARG A 184 -23.27 -11.85 -4.24
C ARG A 184 -24.03 -11.94 -5.55
N VAL A 185 -24.85 -10.95 -5.87
CA VAL A 185 -25.69 -10.95 -7.09
C VAL A 185 -25.19 -10.01 -8.18
N GLY A 186 -24.17 -9.19 -7.85
CA GLY A 186 -23.61 -8.22 -8.79
C GLY A 186 -22.36 -7.55 -8.21
N ASP A 187 -21.30 -8.32 -8.07
CA ASP A 187 -20.05 -7.91 -7.47
C ASP A 187 -19.35 -6.75 -8.23
N LYS A 188 -19.49 -6.70 -9.55
CA LYS A 188 -18.97 -5.65 -10.43
C LYS A 188 -19.86 -4.40 -10.50
N ARG A 189 -21.05 -4.40 -9.90
CA ARG A 189 -21.88 -3.20 -9.82
C ARG A 189 -21.14 -2.10 -9.06
N VAL A 190 -21.27 -0.87 -9.56
CA VAL A 190 -20.63 0.31 -8.96
C VAL A 190 -21.35 0.70 -7.68
N ALA A 191 -20.64 0.68 -6.56
CA ALA A 191 -21.10 1.15 -5.26
C ALA A 191 -20.85 2.66 -5.09
N ARG A 192 -19.70 3.14 -5.61
CA ARG A 192 -19.34 4.57 -5.66
C ARG A 192 -18.73 4.86 -7.04
N ALA A 193 -19.31 5.83 -7.73
CA ALA A 193 -18.75 6.30 -9.00
C ALA A 193 -17.42 7.03 -8.79
N ALA A 194 -16.59 7.06 -9.81
CA ALA A 194 -15.46 7.98 -9.88
C ALA A 194 -15.96 9.43 -9.83
N ASN A 195 -15.17 10.33 -9.23
CA ASN A 195 -15.51 11.75 -9.25
C ASN A 195 -15.31 12.30 -10.65
N GLY A 196 -16.38 12.74 -11.30
CA GLY A 196 -16.32 13.32 -12.65
C GLY A 196 -15.50 14.61 -12.65
N GLY A 197 -14.39 14.62 -13.38
CA GLY A 197 -13.65 15.82 -13.79
C GLY A 197 -12.75 16.45 -12.72
N GLY A 198 -11.47 16.39 -12.92
CA GLY A 198 -10.40 17.35 -12.60
C GLY A 198 -10.22 17.89 -11.18
N GLY A 199 -11.03 17.49 -10.18
CA GLY A 199 -10.96 18.02 -8.82
C GLY A 199 -10.46 16.99 -7.78
N GLY A 200 -10.37 17.43 -6.52
CA GLY A 200 -10.07 16.58 -5.38
C GLY A 200 -8.61 16.20 -5.24
N TYR A 201 -8.38 15.05 -4.56
CA TYR A 201 -7.05 14.59 -4.21
C TYR A 201 -6.14 14.38 -5.44
N GLY A 202 -6.63 13.76 -6.51
CA GLY A 202 -5.82 13.54 -7.72
C GLY A 202 -5.28 14.84 -8.31
N ALA A 203 -6.13 15.87 -8.43
CA ALA A 203 -5.71 17.18 -8.92
C ALA A 203 -4.71 17.88 -7.99
N SER A 204 -4.76 17.63 -6.67
CA SER A 204 -3.79 18.18 -5.73
C SER A 204 -2.40 17.56 -5.87
N LEU A 205 -2.26 16.45 -6.61
CA LEU A 205 -1.00 15.75 -6.84
C LEU A 205 -0.41 16.02 -8.22
N HIS A 206 -1.24 16.03 -9.28
CA HIS A 206 -0.75 16.05 -10.66
C HIS A 206 -0.25 17.44 -11.09
N ARG A 207 0.93 17.46 -11.74
CA ARG A 207 1.62 18.69 -12.12
C ARG A 207 0.84 19.59 -13.11
N ASP A 208 -0.02 19.01 -13.93
CA ASP A 208 -0.86 19.78 -14.86
C ASP A 208 -2.08 20.43 -14.18
N HIS A 209 -2.20 20.29 -12.86
CA HIS A 209 -3.25 20.86 -12.02
C HIS A 209 -2.66 21.62 -10.83
N HIS A 210 -2.92 21.18 -9.61
CA HIS A 210 -2.49 21.89 -8.40
C HIS A 210 -1.35 21.16 -7.64
N GLY A 211 -0.73 20.17 -8.28
CA GLY A 211 0.35 19.37 -7.70
C GLY A 211 1.68 19.56 -8.41
N GLU A 212 2.65 18.72 -8.06
CA GLU A 212 4.01 18.76 -8.62
C GLU A 212 4.47 17.40 -9.20
N PHE A 213 3.63 16.35 -9.08
CA PHE A 213 4.02 15.00 -9.47
C PHE A 213 3.52 14.64 -10.88
N ASP A 214 4.37 13.91 -11.60
CA ASP A 214 4.05 13.36 -12.92
C ASP A 214 3.73 11.88 -12.78
N TYR A 215 2.57 11.46 -13.31
CA TYR A 215 2.15 10.07 -13.35
C TYR A 215 1.12 9.82 -14.46
N ASP A 216 0.98 8.57 -14.89
CA ASP A 216 0.08 8.20 -15.98
C ASP A 216 -1.40 8.23 -15.52
N LEU A 217 -2.15 9.17 -16.08
CA LEU A 217 -3.57 9.35 -15.80
C LEU A 217 -4.46 8.18 -16.28
N LYS A 218 -3.95 7.31 -17.16
CA LYS A 218 -4.64 6.08 -17.54
C LYS A 218 -4.65 5.08 -16.38
N TRP A 219 -3.58 5.02 -15.61
CA TRP A 219 -3.44 4.11 -14.47
C TRP A 219 -3.92 4.72 -13.16
N LYS A 220 -3.81 6.06 -13.02
CA LYS A 220 -4.24 6.82 -11.85
C LYS A 220 -5.05 8.05 -12.29
N PRO A 221 -6.32 7.88 -12.71
CA PRO A 221 -7.15 8.99 -13.15
C PRO A 221 -7.43 9.96 -11.98
N LEU A 222 -7.47 11.26 -12.27
CA LEU A 222 -7.67 12.32 -11.27
C LEU A 222 -8.93 12.12 -10.44
N GLY A 223 -10.03 11.70 -11.06
CA GLY A 223 -11.31 11.45 -10.41
C GLY A 223 -11.41 10.10 -9.70
N GLY A 224 -10.35 9.30 -9.74
CA GLY A 224 -10.33 7.96 -9.18
C GLY A 224 -10.98 6.90 -10.08
N ILE A 225 -10.97 5.66 -9.61
CA ILE A 225 -11.60 4.50 -10.24
C ILE A 225 -12.89 4.17 -9.49
N PRO A 226 -13.98 3.78 -10.18
CA PRO A 226 -15.22 3.41 -9.52
C PRO A 226 -15.02 2.27 -8.53
N ILE A 227 -15.62 2.39 -7.34
CA ILE A 227 -15.60 1.34 -6.33
C ILE A 227 -16.76 0.39 -6.60
N THR A 228 -16.46 -0.90 -6.77
CA THR A 228 -17.47 -1.96 -6.95
C THR A 228 -17.96 -2.51 -5.62
N PHE A 229 -19.16 -3.11 -5.60
CA PHE A 229 -19.69 -3.78 -4.41
C PHE A 229 -18.82 -4.98 -3.99
N GLY A 230 -18.23 -5.73 -4.94
CA GLY A 230 -17.32 -6.83 -4.65
C GLY A 230 -16.08 -6.36 -3.87
N TRP A 231 -15.40 -5.33 -4.38
CA TRP A 231 -14.24 -4.75 -3.71
C TRP A 231 -14.60 -4.13 -2.35
N LEU A 232 -15.69 -3.36 -2.28
CA LEU A 232 -16.13 -2.75 -1.03
C LEU A 232 -16.46 -3.82 0.04
N SER A 233 -17.10 -4.93 -0.38
CA SER A 233 -17.37 -6.07 0.50
C SER A 233 -16.08 -6.74 0.99
N ALA A 234 -15.08 -6.92 0.11
CA ALA A 234 -13.77 -7.47 0.46
C ALA A 234 -13.04 -6.59 1.49
N VAL A 235 -13.02 -5.27 1.25
CA VAL A 235 -12.44 -4.28 2.19
C VAL A 235 -13.15 -4.33 3.55
N ARG A 236 -14.48 -4.33 3.57
CA ARG A 236 -15.24 -4.39 4.83
C ARG A 236 -14.94 -5.65 5.64
N ARG A 237 -14.76 -6.80 4.98
CA ARG A 237 -14.32 -8.04 5.67
C ARG A 237 -12.90 -7.91 6.24
N GLY A 238 -11.97 -7.34 5.45
CA GLY A 238 -10.59 -7.08 5.88
C GLY A 238 -10.55 -6.13 7.08
N GLN A 239 -11.27 -5.02 7.03
CA GLN A 239 -11.39 -4.07 8.15
C GLN A 239 -12.01 -4.74 9.40
N ALA A 240 -13.06 -5.55 9.24
CA ALA A 240 -13.64 -6.29 10.36
C ALA A 240 -12.67 -7.31 10.98
N GLN A 241 -11.75 -7.89 10.19
CA GLN A 241 -10.68 -8.73 10.70
C GLN A 241 -9.67 -7.87 11.49
N LEU A 242 -9.22 -6.75 10.93
CA LEU A 242 -8.29 -5.82 11.57
C LEU A 242 -8.85 -5.29 12.91
N HIS A 243 -10.13 -4.92 12.95
CA HIS A 243 -10.77 -4.40 14.18
C HIS A 243 -10.83 -5.42 15.31
N ARG A 244 -10.65 -6.72 15.04
CA ARG A 244 -10.51 -7.77 16.07
C ARG A 244 -9.08 -7.94 16.59
N GLY A 245 -8.14 -7.19 16.02
CA GLY A 245 -6.71 -7.27 16.30
C GLY A 245 -5.99 -8.22 15.34
N LEU A 246 -4.91 -7.71 14.77
CA LEU A 246 -3.93 -8.45 13.98
C LEU A 246 -2.65 -8.65 14.81
N ASP A 247 -1.83 -9.59 14.39
CA ASP A 247 -0.46 -9.73 14.85
C ASP A 247 0.49 -9.81 13.64
N VAL A 248 0.97 -8.64 13.19
CA VAL A 248 1.91 -8.56 12.08
C VAL A 248 3.31 -9.08 12.45
N GLY A 249 3.59 -9.30 13.74
CA GLY A 249 4.81 -9.93 14.24
C GLY A 249 6.07 -9.05 14.24
N VAL A 250 5.99 -7.85 13.72
CA VAL A 250 7.12 -6.92 13.55
C VAL A 250 6.79 -5.52 14.08
N PRO A 251 7.80 -4.69 14.41
CA PRO A 251 7.57 -3.27 14.66
C PRO A 251 6.91 -2.61 13.46
N ASN A 252 5.99 -1.68 13.73
CA ASN A 252 5.34 -0.95 12.66
C ASN A 252 5.29 0.55 12.93
N LEU A 253 5.51 1.33 11.86
CA LEU A 253 5.36 2.78 11.79
C LEU A 253 4.10 3.11 11.01
N ILE A 254 3.26 3.98 11.57
CA ILE A 254 2.07 4.51 10.91
C ILE A 254 2.21 6.01 10.80
N LEU A 255 2.43 6.50 9.58
CA LEU A 255 2.40 7.92 9.25
C LEU A 255 1.02 8.28 8.70
N ARG A 256 0.46 9.41 9.12
CA ARG A 256 -0.83 9.92 8.64
C ARG A 256 -0.86 11.44 8.66
N ALA A 257 -1.76 12.05 7.92
CA ALA A 257 -2.06 13.47 8.08
C ALA A 257 -2.57 13.76 9.51
N ASP A 258 -2.38 14.98 10.00
CA ASP A 258 -2.89 15.43 11.29
C ASP A 258 -4.41 15.68 11.27
N ARG A 259 -4.97 16.05 10.10
CA ARG A 259 -6.38 16.35 9.91
C ARG A 259 -6.94 15.82 8.58
N SER A 260 -8.26 15.62 8.55
CA SER A 260 -8.99 15.35 7.32
C SER A 260 -9.55 16.64 6.75
N VAL A 261 -9.61 16.71 5.39
CA VAL A 261 -10.28 17.76 4.64
C VAL A 261 -11.36 17.15 3.75
N ARG A 262 -12.32 17.95 3.29
CA ARG A 262 -13.32 17.45 2.35
C ARG A 262 -12.71 17.36 0.95
N GLU A 263 -13.04 16.32 0.20
CA GLU A 263 -12.59 16.15 -1.18
C GLU A 263 -13.02 17.31 -2.11
N ALA A 264 -14.13 17.96 -1.81
CA ALA A 264 -14.63 19.16 -2.49
C ALA A 264 -14.10 20.48 -1.90
N ALA A 265 -13.05 20.44 -1.06
CA ALA A 265 -12.41 21.63 -0.53
C ALA A 265 -11.70 22.41 -1.63
N ASP A 266 -11.39 23.67 -1.34
CA ASP A 266 -10.57 24.48 -2.24
C ASP A 266 -9.16 23.87 -2.40
N PRO A 267 -8.44 24.18 -3.51
CA PRO A 267 -7.13 23.61 -3.78
C PRO A 267 -6.10 23.82 -2.68
N VAL A 268 -6.17 24.90 -1.91
CA VAL A 268 -5.23 25.19 -0.80
C VAL A 268 -5.49 24.22 0.36
N ALA A 269 -6.74 24.02 0.75
CA ALA A 269 -7.10 23.07 1.79
C ALA A 269 -6.70 21.63 1.42
N LEU A 270 -6.82 21.24 0.14
CA LEU A 270 -6.40 19.93 -0.36
C LEU A 270 -4.89 19.69 -0.26
N GLN A 271 -4.09 20.76 -0.15
CA GLN A 271 -2.64 20.64 0.06
C GLN A 271 -2.24 20.34 1.52
N CYS A 272 -3.16 20.50 2.48
CA CYS A 272 -2.86 20.56 3.92
C CYS A 272 -3.66 19.56 4.76
N GLY A 273 -4.17 18.47 4.19
CA GLY A 273 -4.93 17.46 4.93
C GLY A 273 -5.28 16.23 4.09
N ASP A 274 -5.73 15.18 4.75
CA ASP A 274 -6.20 13.96 4.10
C ASP A 274 -7.61 14.19 3.51
N ALA A 275 -7.71 14.21 2.19
CA ALA A 275 -8.96 14.36 1.44
C ALA A 275 -9.64 13.02 1.11
N VAL A 276 -9.02 11.90 1.49
CA VAL A 276 -9.46 10.54 1.12
C VAL A 276 -10.01 9.79 2.32
N LEU A 277 -9.29 9.83 3.46
CA LEU A 277 -9.64 9.09 4.68
C LEU A 277 -9.96 10.02 5.85
N ASP A 278 -10.62 9.45 6.85
CA ASP A 278 -10.75 10.07 8.15
C ASP A 278 -9.55 9.69 9.03
N VAL A 279 -8.69 10.67 9.33
CA VAL A 279 -7.46 10.46 10.12
C VAL A 279 -7.74 9.97 11.53
N HIS A 280 -8.92 10.27 12.09
CA HIS A 280 -9.33 9.76 13.41
C HIS A 280 -9.58 8.25 13.38
N HIS A 281 -10.06 7.71 12.24
CA HIS A 281 -10.21 6.27 12.07
C HIS A 281 -8.85 5.57 12.00
N ILE A 282 -7.86 6.19 11.32
CA ILE A 282 -6.49 5.65 11.31
C ILE A 282 -5.95 5.59 12.74
N ALA A 283 -6.02 6.70 13.49
CA ALA A 283 -5.56 6.76 14.87
C ALA A 283 -6.28 5.75 15.78
N ARG A 284 -7.59 5.61 15.61
CA ARG A 284 -8.41 4.68 16.41
C ARG A 284 -8.00 3.22 16.24
N TRP A 285 -7.73 2.80 15.01
CA TRP A 285 -7.52 1.39 14.68
C TRP A 285 -6.04 0.99 14.53
N ALA A 286 -5.13 1.95 14.60
CA ALA A 286 -3.70 1.70 14.46
C ALA A 286 -3.15 0.69 15.47
N GLY A 287 -3.63 0.75 16.72
CA GLY A 287 -3.24 -0.23 17.76
C GLY A 287 -3.71 -1.67 17.52
N CYS A 288 -4.61 -1.88 16.53
CA CYS A 288 -5.07 -3.21 16.15
C CYS A 288 -4.15 -3.92 15.14
N ILE A 289 -3.06 -3.30 14.69
CA ILE A 289 -2.13 -3.88 13.70
C ILE A 289 -1.13 -4.82 14.37
N GLY A 290 -0.67 -4.49 15.57
CA GLY A 290 0.30 -5.29 16.30
C GLY A 290 0.74 -4.64 17.61
N ASN A 291 1.61 -5.33 18.35
CA ASN A 291 1.98 -4.92 19.70
C ASN A 291 3.07 -3.84 19.78
N ARG A 292 3.73 -3.50 18.67
CA ARG A 292 4.81 -2.52 18.59
C ARG A 292 4.54 -1.49 17.52
N SER A 293 3.52 -0.64 17.76
CA SER A 293 3.08 0.39 16.80
C SER A 293 3.54 1.77 17.22
N THR A 294 4.19 2.48 16.32
CA THR A 294 4.51 3.91 16.41
C THR A 294 3.58 4.67 15.48
N ILE A 295 2.80 5.61 16.01
CA ILE A 295 1.77 6.35 15.25
C ILE A 295 2.15 7.82 15.27
N ILE A 296 2.39 8.42 14.09
CA ILE A 296 2.85 9.78 13.96
C ILE A 296 1.93 10.59 13.04
N PRO A 297 1.24 11.61 13.55
CA PRO A 297 0.56 12.59 12.71
C PRO A 297 1.59 13.55 12.10
N VAL A 298 1.53 13.77 10.81
CA VAL A 298 2.35 14.75 10.08
C VAL A 298 1.49 15.98 9.81
N THR A 299 1.86 17.09 10.41
CA THR A 299 1.13 18.37 10.29
C THR A 299 1.11 18.83 8.84
N ASP A 300 -0.07 19.26 8.37
CA ASP A 300 -0.31 19.72 7.00
C ASP A 300 0.01 18.70 5.90
N ALA A 301 0.06 17.40 6.22
CA ALA A 301 0.29 16.38 5.21
C ALA A 301 -1.00 16.05 4.43
N LYS A 302 -0.82 15.65 3.17
CA LYS A 302 -1.87 15.05 2.33
C LYS A 302 -2.14 13.59 2.73
N HIS A 303 -3.06 12.94 2.02
CA HIS A 303 -3.34 11.51 2.18
C HIS A 303 -2.09 10.65 1.99
N ASP A 304 -1.31 10.83 0.94
CA ASP A 304 0.06 10.32 0.88
C ASP A 304 1.01 11.35 1.50
N VAL A 305 1.54 11.03 2.69
CA VAL A 305 2.39 11.97 3.43
C VAL A 305 3.70 12.30 2.70
N PHE A 306 4.19 11.38 1.86
CA PHE A 306 5.40 11.57 1.06
C PHE A 306 5.15 12.34 -0.25
N LEU A 307 3.88 12.50 -0.66
CA LEU A 307 3.45 13.35 -1.76
C LEU A 307 2.88 14.70 -1.28
N SER A 308 3.13 15.05 -0.03
CA SER A 308 2.76 16.34 0.56
C SER A 308 3.64 17.48 0.04
N MET A 309 3.26 18.71 0.38
CA MET A 309 4.09 19.89 0.16
C MET A 309 5.50 19.72 0.79
N PRO A 310 6.54 20.45 0.35
CA PRO A 310 7.93 20.20 0.75
C PRO A 310 8.16 20.14 2.25
N ARG A 311 7.50 21.01 3.04
CA ARG A 311 7.70 21.04 4.51
C ARG A 311 7.14 19.79 5.21
N PRO A 312 5.85 19.43 5.10
CA PRO A 312 5.34 18.18 5.70
C PRO A 312 6.01 16.94 5.13
N ARG A 313 6.33 16.89 3.84
CA ARG A 313 7.06 15.78 3.21
C ARG A 313 8.44 15.57 3.87
N LYS A 314 9.19 16.66 4.12
CA LYS A 314 10.47 16.58 4.84
C LYS A 314 10.29 15.99 6.25
N VAL A 315 9.25 16.42 6.97
CA VAL A 315 8.95 15.88 8.30
C VAL A 315 8.61 14.38 8.21
N ALA A 316 7.83 13.96 7.21
CA ALA A 316 7.51 12.55 7.01
C ALA A 316 8.77 11.68 6.82
N TYR A 317 9.71 12.12 5.98
CA TYR A 317 11.00 11.43 5.81
C TYR A 317 11.84 11.41 7.09
N GLN A 318 11.89 12.51 7.82
CA GLN A 318 12.63 12.57 9.11
C GLN A 318 12.04 11.57 10.13
N GLN A 319 10.72 11.45 10.20
CA GLN A 319 10.07 10.49 11.10
C GLN A 319 10.32 9.03 10.66
N LEU A 320 10.32 8.79 9.37
CA LEU A 320 10.71 7.49 8.81
C LEU A 320 12.15 7.15 9.17
N ASP A 321 13.08 8.08 8.97
CA ASP A 321 14.51 7.89 9.27
C ASP A 321 14.74 7.58 10.75
N THR A 322 14.16 8.39 11.64
CA THR A 322 14.25 8.14 13.09
C THR A 322 13.76 6.75 13.46
N TRP A 323 12.61 6.35 12.91
CA TRP A 323 12.06 5.02 13.18
C TRP A 323 12.94 3.89 12.63
N LEU A 324 13.49 4.06 11.41
CA LEU A 324 14.40 3.08 10.82
C LEU A 324 15.66 2.92 11.65
N ASP A 325 16.23 4.01 12.15
CA ASP A 325 17.42 4.00 13.00
C ASP A 325 17.15 3.30 14.35
N ASP A 326 16.01 3.60 14.97
CA ASP A 326 15.61 3.01 16.26
C ASP A 326 15.34 1.49 16.18
N TYR A 327 14.72 1.01 15.10
CA TYR A 327 14.24 -0.37 15.03
C TYR A 327 15.06 -1.28 14.11
N LEU A 328 15.73 -0.74 13.10
CA LEU A 328 16.56 -1.53 12.19
C LEU A 328 18.06 -1.31 12.43
N GLY A 329 18.49 -0.10 12.86
CA GLY A 329 19.87 0.20 13.22
C GLY A 329 20.35 -0.61 14.43
N ALA A 330 19.54 -0.66 15.49
CA ALA A 330 19.88 -1.39 16.72
C ALA A 330 20.02 -2.94 16.55
N ALA A 331 19.46 -3.51 15.48
CA ALA A 331 19.60 -4.95 15.23
C ALA A 331 20.99 -5.37 14.71
N SER A 332 21.74 -4.43 14.12
CA SER A 332 23.12 -4.69 13.66
C SER A 332 24.11 -4.76 14.82
N ASP A 333 23.87 -4.02 15.91
CA ASP A 333 24.78 -3.99 17.08
C ASP A 333 24.63 -5.25 17.96
N VAL A 334 23.46 -5.87 18.01
CA VAL A 334 23.24 -7.11 18.80
C VAL A 334 23.88 -8.34 18.13
N ALA A 335 23.95 -8.34 16.79
CA ALA A 335 24.60 -9.45 16.07
C ALA A 335 26.12 -9.41 16.18
N SER A 336 26.71 -8.23 16.39
CA SER A 336 28.17 -8.05 16.53
C SER A 336 28.69 -8.33 17.95
N HIS A 337 27.84 -8.51 18.97
CA HIS A 337 28.23 -8.78 20.35
C HIS A 337 28.09 -10.26 20.75
N ASN A 338 27.57 -11.12 19.88
CA ASN A 338 27.41 -12.57 20.11
C ASN A 338 28.26 -13.44 19.17
N GLY A 339 29.33 -12.87 18.55
CA GLY A 339 30.29 -13.54 17.71
C GLY A 339 31.59 -13.86 18.46
#